data_37ac44212f5fd8a941c0bfcea8e07af4
#
_entry.id   37ac44212f5fd8a941c0bfcea8e07af4
#
_cell.length_a   1.000
_cell.length_b   1.000
_cell.length_c   1.000
_cell.angle_alpha   90.00
_cell.angle_beta   90.00
_cell.angle_gamma   90.00
#
_symmetry.space_group_name_H-M   'P 1'
#
loop_
_entity.id
_entity.type
_entity.pdbx_description
1 polymer ?
#
loop_
_entity_poly.entity_id
_entity_poly.type
_entity_poly.pdbx_seq_one_letter_code
_entity_poly.pdbx_strand_id
1 'polypeptide(L)'
;MTVKCNKCKEEINKEDLEKNYYICPLCGKLNRMPAKNRLQMLTEKFDVMFNDQKFTDPIDFPSYKEKYESAREKSGETEGVVCGRGTIGGNDTCIFIMEPNFMMGSMGTVVGDRITALFEYATKNRLPVIGYTVSGGARMQEGALSLMQMAKVSAAAKRHSDAGLLYVVCTTDPTMGGATASFAMLGDIIISEPGAMIGFAGKRVVEQVTGEVLPDNFQSAEFQLKNGFIDDIVPRPVSYTHLRAHETTLHL
;
A
#
# COMPACT_ATOMS: atom_id res chain seq x y z
N MET A 1 23.41 -12.99 -1.75
CA MET A 1 22.08 -13.65 -1.75
C MET A 1 21.34 -13.21 -2.99
N THR A 2 20.73 -14.13 -3.75
CA THR A 2 20.02 -13.81 -5.00
C THR A 2 18.50 -13.84 -4.81
N VAL A 3 17.79 -13.07 -5.63
CA VAL A 3 16.31 -12.99 -5.68
C VAL A 3 15.88 -13.15 -7.14
N LYS A 4 14.86 -13.95 -7.38
CA LYS A 4 14.28 -14.10 -8.73
C LYS A 4 13.35 -12.94 -9.07
N CYS A 5 13.55 -12.34 -10.24
CA CYS A 5 12.62 -11.34 -10.75
C CYS A 5 11.24 -11.95 -11.03
N ASN A 6 10.19 -11.28 -10.64
CA ASN A 6 8.83 -11.75 -10.85
C ASN A 6 8.42 -11.85 -12.32
N LYS A 7 9.05 -11.06 -13.23
CA LYS A 7 8.74 -11.02 -14.66
C LYS A 7 9.69 -11.89 -15.49
N CYS A 8 10.98 -11.58 -15.53
CA CYS A 8 11.94 -12.29 -16.39
C CYS A 8 12.47 -13.58 -15.78
N LYS A 9 12.20 -13.85 -14.49
CA LYS A 9 12.63 -15.04 -13.73
C LYS A 9 14.14 -15.17 -13.53
N GLU A 10 14.93 -14.22 -13.99
CA GLU A 10 16.38 -14.18 -13.81
C GLU A 10 16.76 -13.92 -12.34
N GLU A 11 17.88 -14.48 -11.93
CA GLU A 11 18.43 -14.27 -10.60
C GLU A 11 19.19 -12.94 -10.55
N ILE A 12 18.86 -12.11 -9.56
CA ILE A 12 19.43 -10.79 -9.35
C ILE A 12 20.07 -10.78 -7.97
N ASN A 13 21.25 -10.18 -7.84
CA ASN A 13 21.83 -9.92 -6.53
C ASN A 13 20.89 -9.01 -5.71
N LYS A 14 20.61 -9.40 -4.48
CA LYS A 14 19.70 -8.66 -3.61
C LYS A 14 20.18 -7.22 -3.37
N GLU A 15 21.47 -7.01 -3.15
CA GLU A 15 22.04 -5.68 -2.93
C GLU A 15 21.91 -4.78 -4.16
N ASP A 16 22.09 -5.33 -5.36
CA ASP A 16 21.93 -4.57 -6.60
C ASP A 16 20.46 -4.20 -6.85
N LEU A 17 19.55 -5.12 -6.48
CA LEU A 17 18.12 -4.85 -6.55
C LEU A 17 17.70 -3.75 -5.56
N GLU A 18 18.22 -3.77 -4.34
CA GLU A 18 17.97 -2.74 -3.32
C GLU A 18 18.53 -1.38 -3.74
N LYS A 19 19.77 -1.31 -4.22
CA LYS A 19 20.38 -0.08 -4.75
C LYS A 19 19.61 0.50 -5.95
N ASN A 20 18.98 -0.36 -6.74
CA ASN A 20 18.14 0.04 -7.87
C ASN A 20 16.65 0.16 -7.51
N TYR A 21 16.33 0.51 -6.27
CA TYR A 21 14.95 0.75 -5.82
C TYR A 21 14.00 -0.43 -6.10
N TYR A 22 14.49 -1.67 -6.01
CA TYR A 22 13.74 -2.88 -6.35
C TYR A 22 13.25 -2.93 -7.82
N ILE A 23 13.88 -2.18 -8.70
CA ILE A 23 13.66 -2.26 -10.15
C ILE A 23 14.64 -3.30 -10.72
N CYS A 24 14.09 -4.25 -11.47
CA CYS A 24 14.92 -5.26 -12.12
C CYS A 24 15.86 -4.62 -13.16
N PRO A 25 17.19 -4.76 -13.05
CA PRO A 25 18.13 -4.15 -13.98
C PRO A 25 18.05 -4.76 -15.39
N LEU A 26 17.50 -5.99 -15.52
CA LEU A 26 17.43 -6.72 -16.78
C LEU A 26 16.16 -6.43 -17.59
N CYS A 27 15.02 -6.28 -16.92
CA CYS A 27 13.73 -6.12 -17.61
C CYS A 27 12.90 -4.90 -17.19
N GLY A 28 13.41 -4.07 -16.28
CA GLY A 28 12.73 -2.86 -15.79
C GLY A 28 11.51 -3.10 -14.90
N LYS A 29 11.12 -4.37 -14.62
CA LYS A 29 9.96 -4.63 -13.75
C LYS A 29 10.22 -4.17 -12.32
N LEU A 30 9.28 -3.43 -11.77
CA LEU A 30 9.24 -3.13 -10.34
C LEU A 30 8.91 -4.40 -9.55
N ASN A 31 9.84 -4.81 -8.70
CA ASN A 31 9.63 -5.90 -7.77
C ASN A 31 9.05 -5.36 -6.46
N ARG A 32 8.51 -6.24 -5.63
CA ARG A 32 7.96 -5.86 -4.32
C ARG A 32 9.03 -5.25 -3.45
N MET A 33 8.77 -4.06 -2.95
CA MET A 33 9.66 -3.32 -2.07
C MET A 33 9.16 -3.42 -0.63
N PRO A 34 9.96 -3.91 0.32
CA PRO A 34 9.56 -3.95 1.73
C PRO A 34 9.26 -2.55 2.28
N ALA A 35 8.34 -2.47 3.24
CA ALA A 35 7.93 -1.21 3.86
C ALA A 35 9.13 -0.45 4.45
N LYS A 36 10.04 -1.16 5.14
CA LYS A 36 11.26 -0.58 5.70
C LYS A 36 12.14 0.13 4.66
N ASN A 37 12.36 -0.51 3.49
CA ASN A 37 13.17 0.08 2.43
C ASN A 37 12.48 1.30 1.80
N ARG A 38 11.15 1.26 1.71
CA ARG A 38 10.38 2.41 1.23
C ARG A 38 10.44 3.58 2.20
N LEU A 39 10.33 3.35 3.51
CA LEU A 39 10.49 4.38 4.53
C LEU A 39 11.86 5.04 4.46
N GLN A 40 12.93 4.26 4.33
CA GLN A 40 14.29 4.76 4.18
C GLN A 40 14.49 5.65 2.94
N MET A 41 13.72 5.39 1.88
CA MET A 41 13.75 6.20 0.66
C MET A 41 12.96 7.51 0.80
N LEU A 42 11.86 7.48 1.55
CA LEU A 42 10.87 8.57 1.57
C LEU A 42 11.10 9.58 2.68
N THR A 43 11.66 9.16 3.81
CA THR A 43 11.67 9.97 5.04
C THR A 43 13.08 10.29 5.52
N GLU A 44 13.27 11.50 6.02
CA GLU A 44 14.49 11.89 6.74
C GLU A 44 14.50 11.30 8.17
N LYS A 45 13.31 11.24 8.78
CA LYS A 45 13.07 10.67 10.11
C LYS A 45 11.73 9.95 10.11
N PHE A 46 11.63 8.85 10.84
CA PHE A 46 10.37 8.11 10.99
C PHE A 46 10.27 7.46 12.37
N ASP A 47 9.18 7.75 13.07
CA ASP A 47 8.83 7.17 14.35
C ASP A 47 7.64 6.23 14.16
N VAL A 48 7.87 4.92 14.35
CA VAL A 48 6.83 3.89 14.24
C VAL A 48 5.79 4.08 15.34
N MET A 49 4.50 4.00 14.97
CA MET A 49 3.37 4.14 15.89
C MET A 49 2.39 2.97 15.73
N PHE A 50 1.56 2.73 16.75
CA PHE A 50 0.48 1.75 16.72
C PHE A 50 0.96 0.31 16.45
N ASN A 51 2.13 -0.06 16.97
CA ASN A 51 2.75 -1.36 16.75
C ASN A 51 2.52 -2.36 17.91
N ASP A 52 1.64 -2.04 18.83
CA ASP A 52 1.33 -2.78 20.07
C ASP A 52 0.13 -3.73 19.94
N GLN A 53 -0.66 -3.61 18.85
CA GLN A 53 -1.79 -4.50 18.62
C GLN A 53 -1.32 -5.95 18.43
N LYS A 54 -2.06 -6.87 19.07
CA LYS A 54 -1.75 -8.30 19.04
C LYS A 54 -2.53 -9.01 17.95
N PHE A 55 -1.93 -10.07 17.42
CA PHE A 55 -2.60 -11.03 16.57
C PHE A 55 -3.89 -11.53 17.21
N THR A 56 -4.92 -11.61 16.41
CA THR A 56 -6.20 -12.25 16.76
C THR A 56 -6.61 -13.22 15.65
N ASP A 57 -7.17 -14.35 16.05
CA ASP A 57 -7.84 -15.29 15.15
C ASP A 57 -9.33 -15.35 15.52
N PRO A 58 -10.14 -14.44 14.93
CA PRO A 58 -11.51 -14.24 15.40
C PRO A 58 -12.48 -15.37 15.04
N ILE A 59 -12.10 -16.24 14.11
CA ILE A 59 -12.96 -17.34 13.63
C ILE A 59 -12.29 -18.72 13.71
N ASP A 60 -11.16 -18.80 14.43
CA ASP A 60 -10.36 -20.02 14.57
C ASP A 60 -10.07 -20.68 13.20
N PHE A 61 -9.51 -19.86 12.27
CA PHE A 61 -9.29 -20.31 10.89
C PHE A 61 -8.12 -21.30 10.82
N PRO A 62 -8.29 -22.45 10.16
CA PRO A 62 -7.26 -23.49 10.09
C PRO A 62 -5.91 -22.97 9.60
N SER A 63 -4.84 -23.23 10.36
CA SER A 63 -3.45 -22.85 10.08
C SER A 63 -3.23 -21.33 9.91
N TYR A 64 -4.09 -20.48 10.47
CA TYR A 64 -3.92 -19.04 10.35
C TYR A 64 -2.74 -18.54 11.18
N LYS A 65 -2.59 -19.07 12.40
CA LYS A 65 -1.49 -18.70 13.29
C LYS A 65 -0.12 -19.03 12.67
N GLU A 66 0.03 -20.22 12.09
CA GLU A 66 1.26 -20.65 11.42
C GLU A 66 1.58 -19.76 10.20
N LYS A 67 0.57 -19.41 9.42
CA LYS A 67 0.73 -18.49 8.28
C LYS A 67 1.13 -17.09 8.74
N TYR A 68 0.56 -16.62 9.84
CA TYR A 68 0.87 -15.33 10.43
C TYR A 68 2.33 -15.28 10.93
N GLU A 69 2.77 -16.28 11.70
CA GLU A 69 4.15 -16.35 12.19
C GLU A 69 5.16 -16.48 11.03
N SER A 70 4.88 -17.29 10.04
CA SER A 70 5.70 -17.37 8.82
C SER A 70 5.78 -16.03 8.07
N ALA A 71 4.69 -15.28 8.03
CA ALA A 71 4.68 -13.95 7.42
C ALA A 71 5.52 -12.94 8.22
N ARG A 72 5.48 -12.99 9.55
CA ARG A 72 6.35 -12.19 10.43
C ARG A 72 7.82 -12.47 10.21
N GLU A 73 8.21 -13.73 10.20
CA GLU A 73 9.60 -14.14 9.96
C GLU A 73 10.09 -13.66 8.58
N LYS A 74 9.25 -13.82 7.56
CA LYS A 74 9.59 -13.47 6.18
C LYS A 74 9.69 -11.97 5.93
N SER A 75 8.80 -11.18 6.52
CA SER A 75 8.76 -9.72 6.33
C SER A 75 9.66 -8.97 7.32
N GLY A 76 9.87 -9.52 8.51
CA GLY A 76 10.47 -8.84 9.65
C GLY A 76 9.52 -7.84 10.33
N GLU A 77 8.24 -7.79 9.90
CA GLU A 77 7.24 -6.87 10.41
C GLU A 77 6.23 -7.59 11.32
N THR A 78 5.57 -6.85 12.18
CA THR A 78 4.55 -7.38 13.10
C THR A 78 3.19 -7.52 12.45
N GLU A 79 2.96 -6.86 11.30
CA GLU A 79 1.69 -6.92 10.55
C GLU A 79 1.88 -6.41 9.11
N GLY A 80 0.84 -6.56 8.28
CA GLY A 80 0.81 -6.16 6.87
C GLY A 80 0.81 -4.65 6.60
N VAL A 81 1.03 -3.82 7.62
CA VAL A 81 1.20 -2.38 7.49
C VAL A 81 2.12 -1.83 8.58
N VAL A 82 2.97 -0.89 8.21
CA VAL A 82 3.77 -0.05 9.12
C VAL A 82 3.16 1.34 9.11
N CYS A 83 2.85 1.87 10.28
CA CYS A 83 2.27 3.20 10.49
C CYS A 83 3.17 4.04 11.39
N GLY A 84 3.22 5.34 11.14
CA GLY A 84 3.98 6.25 11.99
C GLY A 84 3.96 7.69 11.53
N ARG A 85 4.74 8.53 12.23
CA ARG A 85 4.99 9.93 11.88
C ARG A 85 6.39 10.06 11.33
N GLY A 86 6.55 10.78 10.26
CA GLY A 86 7.84 11.03 9.64
C GLY A 86 7.96 12.43 9.10
N THR A 87 9.14 12.75 8.56
CA THR A 87 9.41 14.02 7.90
C THR A 87 9.75 13.77 6.43
N ILE A 88 9.05 14.46 5.53
CA ILE A 88 9.28 14.44 4.09
C ILE A 88 9.51 15.88 3.62
N GLY A 89 10.70 16.16 3.11
CA GLY A 89 11.04 17.52 2.66
C GLY A 89 10.95 18.59 3.75
N GLY A 90 11.18 18.21 5.01
CA GLY A 90 11.07 19.10 6.17
C GLY A 90 9.65 19.21 6.76
N ASN A 91 8.63 18.59 6.14
CA ASN A 91 7.25 18.63 6.62
C ASN A 91 6.91 17.38 7.44
N ASP A 92 6.26 17.60 8.58
CA ASP A 92 5.75 16.52 9.42
C ASP A 92 4.52 15.85 8.77
N THR A 93 4.56 14.54 8.64
CA THR A 93 3.56 13.77 7.88
C THR A 93 3.26 12.47 8.59
N CYS A 94 2.00 12.07 8.63
CA CYS A 94 1.60 10.73 9.01
C CYS A 94 1.70 9.80 7.81
N ILE A 95 2.33 8.64 7.98
CA ILE A 95 2.62 7.74 6.87
C ILE A 95 2.18 6.33 7.23
N PHE A 96 1.49 5.65 6.31
CA PHE A 96 1.34 4.21 6.36
C PHE A 96 1.89 3.56 5.09
N ILE A 97 2.58 2.45 5.26
CA ILE A 97 3.10 1.64 4.15
C ILE A 97 2.69 0.20 4.35
N MET A 98 1.93 -0.34 3.42
CA MET A 98 1.55 -1.74 3.45
C MET A 98 2.73 -2.63 3.05
N GLU A 99 2.87 -3.77 3.73
CA GLU A 99 4.01 -4.69 3.57
C GLU A 99 3.65 -5.87 2.64
N PRO A 100 4.22 -5.91 1.44
CA PRO A 100 3.88 -6.95 0.47
C PRO A 100 4.32 -8.37 0.87
N ASN A 101 5.34 -8.49 1.73
CA ASN A 101 5.85 -9.80 2.18
C ASN A 101 5.06 -10.36 3.36
N PHE A 102 4.23 -9.53 4.01
CA PHE A 102 3.31 -9.97 5.05
C PHE A 102 1.94 -10.29 4.42
N MET A 103 1.68 -11.57 4.14
CA MET A 103 0.42 -12.06 3.57
C MET A 103 -0.12 -11.21 2.40
N MET A 104 0.76 -10.75 1.50
CA MET A 104 0.42 -9.88 0.35
C MET A 104 -0.19 -8.53 0.76
N GLY A 105 0.12 -7.98 1.92
CA GLY A 105 -0.51 -6.77 2.40
C GLY A 105 -2.02 -6.89 2.60
N SER A 106 -2.52 -8.11 2.87
CA SER A 106 -3.95 -8.34 3.03
C SER A 106 -4.52 -7.57 4.22
N MET A 107 -5.70 -7.01 4.01
CA MET A 107 -6.38 -6.17 4.99
C MET A 107 -7.08 -7.03 6.04
N GLY A 108 -6.46 -7.14 7.22
CA GLY A 108 -7.02 -7.75 8.43
C GLY A 108 -7.41 -6.70 9.47
N THR A 109 -7.92 -7.16 10.62
CA THR A 109 -8.37 -6.29 11.72
C THR A 109 -7.27 -5.38 12.22
N VAL A 110 -6.06 -5.90 12.47
CA VAL A 110 -4.92 -5.11 12.94
C VAL A 110 -4.47 -4.10 11.89
N VAL A 111 -4.48 -4.45 10.61
CA VAL A 111 -4.18 -3.50 9.51
C VAL A 111 -5.17 -2.34 9.54
N GLY A 112 -6.46 -2.64 9.62
CA GLY A 112 -7.52 -1.62 9.68
C GLY A 112 -7.42 -0.76 10.93
N ASP A 113 -7.11 -1.36 12.09
CA ASP A 113 -6.93 -0.63 13.35
C ASP A 113 -5.77 0.35 13.28
N ARG A 114 -4.61 -0.07 12.77
CA ARG A 114 -3.43 0.79 12.64
C ARG A 114 -3.66 1.97 11.71
N ILE A 115 -4.23 1.72 10.52
CA ILE A 115 -4.51 2.79 9.56
C ILE A 115 -5.57 3.75 10.12
N THR A 116 -6.62 3.23 10.76
CA THR A 116 -7.64 4.07 11.42
C THR A 116 -7.04 4.94 12.51
N ALA A 117 -6.24 4.35 13.41
CA ALA A 117 -5.58 5.09 14.49
C ALA A 117 -4.63 6.17 13.95
N LEU A 118 -3.95 5.89 12.82
CA LEU A 118 -3.09 6.88 12.16
C LEU A 118 -3.91 8.06 11.62
N PHE A 119 -5.04 7.83 10.95
CA PHE A 119 -5.92 8.89 10.47
C PHE A 119 -6.48 9.72 11.63
N GLU A 120 -6.91 9.09 12.73
CA GLU A 120 -7.41 9.78 13.91
C GLU A 120 -6.32 10.63 14.57
N TYR A 121 -5.11 10.10 14.68
CA TYR A 121 -3.95 10.86 15.16
C TYR A 121 -3.62 12.03 14.24
N ALA A 122 -3.56 11.80 12.94
CA ALA A 122 -3.28 12.83 11.94
C ALA A 122 -4.32 13.95 11.99
N THR A 123 -5.60 13.61 12.05
CA THR A 123 -6.71 14.58 12.15
C THR A 123 -6.60 15.42 13.42
N LYS A 124 -6.34 14.79 14.56
CA LYS A 124 -6.18 15.49 15.85
C LYS A 124 -5.00 16.46 15.84
N ASN A 125 -3.90 16.10 15.20
CA ASN A 125 -2.67 16.89 15.14
C ASN A 125 -2.57 17.78 13.89
N ARG A 126 -3.60 17.80 13.05
CA ARG A 126 -3.67 18.55 11.78
C ARG A 126 -2.49 18.26 10.84
N LEU A 127 -2.14 16.98 10.70
CA LEU A 127 -1.06 16.51 9.83
C LEU A 127 -1.64 15.87 8.56
N PRO A 128 -0.98 15.98 7.41
CA PRO A 128 -1.34 15.23 6.22
C PRO A 128 -1.11 13.73 6.42
N VAL A 129 -1.76 12.92 5.59
CA VAL A 129 -1.54 11.46 5.53
C VAL A 129 -1.02 11.08 4.16
N ILE A 130 0.05 10.28 4.12
CA ILE A 130 0.55 9.64 2.91
C ILE A 130 0.45 8.14 3.07
N GLY A 131 -0.24 7.48 2.13
CA GLY A 131 -0.45 6.04 2.12
C GLY A 131 0.19 5.36 0.92
N TYR A 132 1.07 4.36 1.17
CA TYR A 132 1.52 3.44 0.14
C TYR A 132 0.75 2.14 0.25
N THR A 133 -0.01 1.82 -0.78
CA THR A 133 -0.86 0.63 -0.79
C THR A 133 -0.24 -0.49 -1.62
N VAL A 134 -0.25 -1.69 -1.06
CA VAL A 134 -0.02 -2.96 -1.74
C VAL A 134 -0.90 -4.00 -1.07
N SER A 135 -1.81 -4.63 -1.81
CA SER A 135 -2.76 -5.55 -1.18
C SER A 135 -3.31 -6.57 -2.16
N GLY A 136 -3.43 -7.81 -1.71
CA GLY A 136 -4.23 -8.83 -2.37
C GLY A 136 -5.73 -8.73 -2.07
N GLY A 137 -6.16 -7.80 -1.19
CA GLY A 137 -7.54 -7.62 -0.75
C GLY A 137 -7.79 -7.96 0.72
N ALA A 138 -9.03 -8.27 1.06
CA ALA A 138 -9.43 -8.63 2.42
C ALA A 138 -8.76 -9.95 2.88
N ARG A 139 -8.40 -10.03 4.15
CA ARG A 139 -7.78 -11.21 4.77
C ARG A 139 -8.84 -12.29 5.04
N MET A 140 -8.90 -13.29 4.18
CA MET A 140 -9.92 -14.35 4.24
C MET A 140 -9.96 -15.08 5.59
N GLN A 141 -8.81 -15.22 6.26
CA GLN A 141 -8.66 -15.87 7.55
C GLN A 141 -9.39 -15.16 8.70
N GLU A 142 -9.80 -13.91 8.50
CA GLU A 142 -10.55 -13.14 9.49
C GLU A 142 -12.03 -12.96 9.11
N GLY A 143 -12.49 -13.62 8.04
CA GLY A 143 -13.88 -13.64 7.62
C GLY A 143 -14.48 -12.25 7.43
N ALA A 144 -15.71 -12.04 7.89
CA ALA A 144 -16.42 -10.77 7.76
C ALA A 144 -15.74 -9.59 8.45
N LEU A 145 -14.93 -9.82 9.50
CA LEU A 145 -14.23 -8.76 10.21
C LEU A 145 -13.20 -8.06 9.33
N SER A 146 -12.56 -8.79 8.39
CA SER A 146 -11.67 -8.18 7.40
C SER A 146 -12.42 -7.24 6.44
N LEU A 147 -13.67 -7.55 6.09
CA LEU A 147 -14.51 -6.70 5.25
C LEU A 147 -14.92 -5.42 5.99
N MET A 148 -15.20 -5.51 7.29
CA MET A 148 -15.56 -4.35 8.12
C MET A 148 -14.43 -3.32 8.22
N GLN A 149 -13.17 -3.73 8.04
CA GLN A 149 -12.05 -2.80 8.06
C GLN A 149 -12.10 -1.78 6.91
N MET A 150 -12.65 -2.15 5.74
CA MET A 150 -12.85 -1.21 4.64
C MET A 150 -13.72 -0.03 5.06
N ALA A 151 -14.88 -0.30 5.66
CA ALA A 151 -15.78 0.75 6.16
C ALA A 151 -15.13 1.58 7.27
N LYS A 152 -14.41 0.93 8.20
CA LYS A 152 -13.73 1.58 9.32
C LYS A 152 -12.67 2.57 8.85
N VAL A 153 -11.77 2.15 7.96
CA VAL A 153 -10.71 3.01 7.43
C VAL A 153 -11.28 4.11 6.55
N SER A 154 -12.27 3.80 5.70
CA SER A 154 -12.93 4.81 4.86
C SER A 154 -13.62 5.90 5.69
N ALA A 155 -14.26 5.53 6.80
CA ALA A 155 -14.87 6.50 7.72
C ALA A 155 -13.82 7.40 8.40
N ALA A 156 -12.65 6.85 8.74
CA ALA A 156 -11.54 7.65 9.29
C ALA A 156 -10.94 8.60 8.25
N ALA A 157 -10.72 8.13 7.02
CA ALA A 157 -10.28 8.97 5.91
C ALA A 157 -11.28 10.11 5.61
N LYS A 158 -12.59 9.80 5.64
CA LYS A 158 -13.64 10.84 5.47
C LYS A 158 -13.57 11.92 6.55
N ARG A 159 -13.44 11.54 7.83
CA ARG A 159 -13.28 12.53 8.92
C ARG A 159 -12.03 13.38 8.75
N HIS A 160 -10.95 12.80 8.24
CA HIS A 160 -9.71 13.51 7.93
C HIS A 160 -9.93 14.55 6.82
N SER A 161 -10.58 14.16 5.73
CA SER A 161 -10.95 15.04 4.62
C SER A 161 -11.91 16.15 5.08
N ASP A 162 -12.93 15.83 5.91
CA ASP A 162 -13.86 16.83 6.47
C ASP A 162 -13.18 17.88 7.37
N ALA A 163 -12.02 17.53 7.96
CA ALA A 163 -11.18 18.47 8.68
C ALA A 163 -10.31 19.36 7.76
N GLY A 164 -10.43 19.21 6.44
CA GLY A 164 -9.66 19.95 5.44
C GLY A 164 -8.19 19.55 5.40
N LEU A 165 -7.88 18.27 5.62
CA LEU A 165 -6.52 17.75 5.68
C LEU A 165 -6.23 16.83 4.51
N LEU A 166 -5.02 16.96 3.96
CA LEU A 166 -4.57 16.24 2.77
C LEU A 166 -4.38 14.75 3.04
N TYR A 167 -4.86 13.93 2.11
CA TYR A 167 -4.56 12.51 2.01
C TYR A 167 -4.02 12.19 0.61
N VAL A 168 -2.75 11.79 0.52
CA VAL A 168 -2.11 11.33 -0.73
C VAL A 168 -1.98 9.81 -0.71
N VAL A 169 -2.37 9.16 -1.79
CA VAL A 169 -2.20 7.71 -1.97
C VAL A 169 -1.22 7.44 -3.10
N CYS A 170 -0.26 6.55 -2.85
CA CYS A 170 0.56 5.93 -3.87
C CYS A 170 0.21 4.45 -3.99
N THR A 171 -0.44 4.09 -5.09
CA THR A 171 -0.78 2.69 -5.38
C THR A 171 0.41 1.95 -5.96
N THR A 172 0.71 0.76 -5.43
CA THR A 172 1.82 -0.08 -5.89
C THR A 172 1.34 -1.46 -6.31
N ASP A 173 2.20 -2.26 -6.92
CA ASP A 173 1.87 -3.55 -7.54
C ASP A 173 1.87 -4.73 -6.54
N PRO A 174 0.72 -5.40 -6.32
CA PRO A 174 -0.64 -5.05 -6.71
C PRO A 174 -1.41 -4.27 -5.63
N THR A 175 -2.33 -3.39 -6.02
CA THR A 175 -3.35 -2.83 -5.12
C THR A 175 -4.71 -3.32 -5.59
N MET A 176 -5.26 -4.35 -4.92
CA MET A 176 -6.43 -5.10 -5.38
C MET A 176 -7.50 -5.25 -4.29
N GLY A 177 -8.69 -5.65 -4.74
CA GLY A 177 -9.80 -6.06 -3.88
C GLY A 177 -10.28 -4.95 -2.95
N GLY A 178 -10.48 -5.30 -1.68
CA GLY A 178 -11.04 -4.37 -0.67
C GLY A 178 -10.21 -3.12 -0.42
N ALA A 179 -8.87 -3.17 -0.57
CA ALA A 179 -8.04 -1.98 -0.43
C ALA A 179 -8.36 -0.94 -1.52
N THR A 180 -8.45 -1.37 -2.79
CA THR A 180 -8.84 -0.50 -3.91
C THR A 180 -10.28 -0.02 -3.76
N ALA A 181 -11.22 -0.90 -3.39
CA ALA A 181 -12.63 -0.54 -3.22
C ALA A 181 -12.91 0.35 -1.99
N SER A 182 -11.89 0.77 -1.28
CA SER A 182 -12.00 1.60 -0.07
C SER A 182 -10.92 2.68 -0.03
N PHE A 183 -10.09 2.67 0.97
CA PHE A 183 -9.17 3.76 1.30
C PHE A 183 -8.11 4.08 0.22
N ALA A 184 -7.74 3.12 -0.64
CA ALA A 184 -6.76 3.40 -1.69
C ALA A 184 -7.29 4.32 -2.80
N MET A 185 -8.63 4.44 -2.95
CA MET A 185 -9.29 5.33 -3.91
C MET A 185 -9.98 6.54 -3.23
N LEU A 186 -9.61 6.86 -1.99
CA LEU A 186 -10.16 7.98 -1.24
C LEU A 186 -9.14 9.10 -1.00
N GLY A 187 -7.97 9.04 -1.65
CA GLY A 187 -7.00 10.13 -1.61
C GLY A 187 -7.52 11.39 -2.32
N ASP A 188 -7.12 12.55 -1.83
CA ASP A 188 -7.29 13.82 -2.54
C ASP A 188 -6.38 13.87 -3.78
N ILE A 189 -5.24 13.17 -3.71
CA ILE A 189 -4.32 12.91 -4.80
C ILE A 189 -3.99 11.42 -4.81
N ILE A 190 -4.18 10.77 -5.95
CA ILE A 190 -3.91 9.35 -6.12
C ILE A 190 -2.87 9.16 -7.23
N ILE A 191 -1.65 8.83 -6.82
CA ILE A 191 -0.57 8.50 -7.75
C ILE A 191 -0.32 7.00 -7.79
N SER A 192 0.36 6.54 -8.82
CA SER A 192 0.70 5.13 -8.97
C SER A 192 2.14 4.92 -9.42
N GLU A 193 2.73 3.78 -9.05
CA GLU A 193 3.95 3.31 -9.71
C GLU A 193 3.64 2.78 -11.12
N PRO A 194 4.56 2.96 -12.11
CA PRO A 194 4.36 2.48 -13.48
C PRO A 194 4.03 0.98 -13.54
N GLY A 195 3.03 0.61 -14.31
CA GLY A 195 2.63 -0.78 -14.53
C GLY A 195 2.11 -1.50 -13.28
N ALA A 196 1.72 -0.78 -12.22
CA ALA A 196 1.08 -1.34 -11.05
C ALA A 196 -0.31 -1.88 -11.41
N MET A 197 -0.68 -3.04 -10.88
CA MET A 197 -2.00 -3.61 -11.06
C MET A 197 -2.95 -3.03 -9.99
N ILE A 198 -4.01 -2.35 -10.45
CA ILE A 198 -4.98 -1.67 -9.57
C ILE A 198 -6.38 -2.09 -9.99
N GLY A 199 -7.14 -2.70 -9.10
CA GLY A 199 -8.50 -3.13 -9.42
C GLY A 199 -9.18 -3.85 -8.28
N PHE A 200 -10.44 -4.23 -8.49
CA PHE A 200 -11.19 -4.99 -7.49
C PHE A 200 -11.04 -6.50 -7.71
N ALA A 201 -11.69 -7.05 -8.73
CA ALA A 201 -11.55 -8.44 -9.11
C ALA A 201 -10.43 -8.59 -10.16
N GLY A 202 -9.62 -9.64 -10.07
CA GLY A 202 -8.57 -9.90 -11.06
C GLY A 202 -9.14 -10.14 -12.47
N LYS A 203 -8.37 -9.80 -13.53
CA LYS A 203 -8.74 -9.93 -14.95
C LYS A 203 -9.43 -11.27 -15.26
N ARG A 204 -8.83 -12.39 -14.83
CA ARG A 204 -9.41 -13.72 -15.05
C ARG A 204 -10.83 -13.89 -14.49
N VAL A 205 -11.10 -13.33 -13.30
CA VAL A 205 -12.42 -13.43 -12.67
C VAL A 205 -13.43 -12.60 -13.45
N VAL A 206 -13.05 -11.41 -13.87
CA VAL A 206 -13.91 -10.52 -14.68
C VAL A 206 -14.26 -11.21 -16.00
N GLU A 207 -13.27 -11.73 -16.74
CA GLU A 207 -13.48 -12.45 -18.00
C GLU A 207 -14.39 -13.67 -17.84
N GLN A 208 -14.24 -14.42 -16.75
CA GLN A 208 -15.11 -15.58 -16.47
C GLN A 208 -16.57 -15.21 -16.17
N VAL A 209 -16.78 -14.07 -15.53
CA VAL A 209 -18.13 -13.61 -15.16
C VAL A 209 -18.83 -12.90 -16.31
N THR A 210 -18.11 -12.06 -17.06
CA THR A 210 -18.69 -11.25 -18.15
C THR A 210 -18.70 -11.98 -19.49
N GLY A 211 -17.83 -12.97 -19.69
CA GLY A 211 -17.60 -13.61 -20.98
C GLY A 211 -16.86 -12.74 -21.99
N GLU A 212 -16.37 -11.59 -21.58
CA GLU A 212 -15.62 -10.65 -22.44
C GLU A 212 -14.12 -10.90 -22.40
N VAL A 213 -13.44 -10.65 -23.51
CA VAL A 213 -11.97 -10.63 -23.57
C VAL A 213 -11.49 -9.24 -23.24
N LEU A 214 -10.79 -9.11 -22.12
CA LEU A 214 -10.29 -7.83 -21.65
C LEU A 214 -8.94 -7.46 -22.28
N PRO A 215 -8.63 -6.16 -22.49
CA PRO A 215 -7.36 -5.73 -23.04
C PRO A 215 -6.17 -6.19 -22.17
N ASP A 216 -4.98 -6.32 -22.78
CA ASP A 216 -3.80 -6.80 -22.07
C ASP A 216 -3.34 -5.89 -20.94
N ASN A 217 -3.55 -4.58 -21.07
CA ASN A 217 -3.24 -3.59 -20.05
C ASN A 217 -4.40 -3.33 -19.07
N PHE A 218 -5.45 -4.17 -19.09
CA PHE A 218 -6.57 -4.04 -18.16
C PHE A 218 -6.09 -3.98 -16.70
N GLN A 219 -6.57 -3.00 -15.95
CA GLN A 219 -6.19 -2.73 -14.57
C GLN A 219 -4.72 -2.29 -14.36
N SER A 220 -3.94 -1.99 -15.39
CA SER A 220 -2.64 -1.35 -15.18
C SER A 220 -2.81 0.11 -14.71
N ALA A 221 -1.75 0.68 -14.11
CA ALA A 221 -1.73 2.09 -13.74
C ALA A 221 -2.05 2.99 -14.94
N GLU A 222 -1.49 2.67 -16.11
CA GLU A 222 -1.73 3.39 -17.36
C GLU A 222 -3.20 3.31 -17.81
N PHE A 223 -3.84 2.16 -17.61
CA PHE A 223 -5.27 1.99 -17.85
C PHE A 223 -6.09 2.84 -16.87
N GLN A 224 -5.74 2.84 -15.59
CA GLN A 224 -6.44 3.63 -14.57
C GLN A 224 -6.29 5.12 -14.79
N LEU A 225 -5.10 5.60 -15.16
CA LEU A 225 -4.84 7.00 -15.51
C LEU A 225 -5.71 7.44 -16.71
N LYS A 226 -5.72 6.63 -17.77
CA LYS A 226 -6.52 6.91 -18.96
C LYS A 226 -8.03 7.03 -18.67
N ASN A 227 -8.51 6.26 -17.68
CA ASN A 227 -9.92 6.25 -17.28
C ASN A 227 -10.24 7.21 -16.11
N GLY A 228 -9.29 8.00 -15.65
CA GLY A 228 -9.49 9.02 -14.62
C GLY A 228 -9.64 8.49 -13.20
N PHE A 229 -9.14 7.29 -12.91
CA PHE A 229 -9.16 6.71 -11.56
C PHE A 229 -7.95 7.09 -10.71
N ILE A 230 -6.86 7.55 -11.34
CA ILE A 230 -5.67 8.07 -10.68
C ILE A 230 -5.24 9.36 -11.36
N ASP A 231 -4.49 10.19 -10.65
CA ASP A 231 -4.10 11.53 -11.12
C ASP A 231 -2.79 11.53 -11.88
N ASP A 232 -1.83 10.64 -11.49
CA ASP A 232 -0.52 10.58 -12.16
C ASP A 232 0.17 9.22 -11.96
N ILE A 233 1.19 8.97 -12.80
CA ILE A 233 2.09 7.82 -12.71
C ILE A 233 3.49 8.31 -12.43
N VAL A 234 3.99 8.00 -11.23
CA VAL A 234 5.28 8.51 -10.74
C VAL A 234 6.30 7.36 -10.63
N PRO A 235 7.42 7.42 -11.37
CA PRO A 235 8.50 6.45 -11.22
C PRO A 235 9.03 6.41 -9.79
N ARG A 236 9.27 5.20 -9.28
CA ARG A 236 9.69 4.97 -7.89
C ARG A 236 10.88 5.84 -7.42
N PRO A 237 11.95 6.04 -8.22
CA PRO A 237 13.09 6.85 -7.79
C PRO A 237 12.78 8.33 -7.54
N VAL A 238 11.69 8.85 -8.14
CA VAL A 238 11.30 10.26 -8.01
C VAL A 238 10.09 10.48 -7.10
N SER A 239 9.54 9.43 -6.51
CA SER A 239 8.37 9.52 -5.62
C SER A 239 8.58 10.51 -4.47
N TYR A 240 9.77 10.54 -3.87
CA TYR A 240 10.12 11.50 -2.82
C TYR A 240 10.01 12.96 -3.30
N THR A 241 10.59 13.27 -4.45
CA THR A 241 10.55 14.64 -5.02
C THR A 241 9.12 15.05 -5.36
N HIS A 242 8.33 14.11 -5.88
CA HIS A 242 6.95 14.36 -6.26
C HIS A 242 6.06 14.63 -5.03
N LEU A 243 6.17 13.83 -3.98
CA LEU A 243 5.44 14.04 -2.72
C LEU A 243 5.81 15.38 -2.08
N ARG A 244 7.09 15.73 -2.05
CA ARG A 244 7.56 17.02 -1.55
C ARG A 244 6.94 18.21 -2.28
N ALA A 245 6.77 18.12 -3.60
CA ALA A 245 6.16 19.19 -4.40
C ALA A 245 4.68 19.39 -4.06
N HIS A 246 3.93 18.30 -3.86
CA HIS A 246 2.50 18.38 -3.50
C HIS A 246 2.27 18.94 -2.09
N GLU A 247 3.11 18.60 -1.11
CA GLU A 247 2.99 19.16 0.24
C GLU A 247 3.25 20.67 0.28
N THR A 248 4.17 21.17 -0.57
CA THR A 248 4.49 22.62 -0.62
C THR A 248 3.37 23.46 -1.24
N THR A 249 2.58 22.89 -2.16
CA THR A 249 1.51 23.63 -2.86
C THR A 249 0.24 23.80 -2.00
N LEU A 250 0.08 23.05 -0.93
CA LEU A 250 -1.10 23.08 -0.06
C LEU A 250 -0.95 23.99 1.18
N HIS A 251 0.20 24.59 1.35
CA HIS A 251 0.45 25.63 2.36
C HIS A 251 0.36 27.07 1.80
N LEU A 252 -0.07 27.23 0.53
CA LEU A 252 -0.39 28.50 -0.13
C LEU A 252 -1.89 28.70 -0.22
#